data_13b2efa44104c926c272ef4eb58a0ca9
#
_entry.id   13b2efa44104c926c272ef4eb58a0ca9
#
_cell.length_a   1.000
_cell.length_b   1.000
_cell.length_c   1.000
_cell.angle_alpha   90.00
_cell.angle_beta   90.00
_cell.angle_gamma   90.00
#
_symmetry.space_group_name_H-M   'P 1'
#
loop_
_entity.id
_entity.type
_entity.pdbx_description
1 polymer ?
#
loop_
_entity_poly.entity_id
_entity_poly.type
_entity_poly.pdbx_seq_one_letter_code
_entity_poly.pdbx_strand_id
1 'polypeptide(L)'
;MNQTVMGYRRAYGRFGIRNQVLVMSLVQCANGAATQIAARCGVPAITINTGCGEYHDQEKRTNLGLIRAGQHPNVYGVVLVSLGCQWTNPQAIAAEIEKYGTKVYHLCIQDEGGVKRTVEKGATLVNQLLQEGKEMPREPFPVSDLVVSVYCGGSDWSSSLAANVATGEAADLLGDAGAAIVSAGIRGMPGHERHLIELAATHEVGEHILNIVEE
;
A
#
# COMPACT_ATOMS: atom_id res chain seq x y z
N MET A 1 -23.00 7.22 -19.15
CA MET A 1 -21.92 8.19 -19.49
C MET A 1 -20.60 7.59 -19.02
N ASN A 2 -19.60 7.48 -19.90
CA ASN A 2 -18.27 7.01 -19.45
C ASN A 2 -17.66 8.09 -18.55
N GLN A 3 -17.78 7.89 -17.24
CA GLN A 3 -17.13 8.77 -16.26
C GLN A 3 -15.63 8.51 -16.27
N THR A 4 -14.82 9.57 -16.27
CA THR A 4 -13.36 9.48 -16.28
C THR A 4 -12.77 10.21 -15.09
N VAL A 5 -11.64 9.71 -14.62
CA VAL A 5 -10.80 10.34 -13.58
C VAL A 5 -9.42 10.60 -14.14
N MET A 6 -8.75 11.60 -13.59
CA MET A 6 -7.37 11.93 -13.97
C MET A 6 -6.37 11.19 -13.09
N GLY A 7 -5.44 10.48 -13.70
CA GLY A 7 -4.43 9.71 -12.97
C GLY A 7 -3.14 9.54 -13.76
N TYR A 8 -2.30 8.66 -13.27
CA TYR A 8 -0.97 8.39 -13.79
C TYR A 8 -0.93 6.97 -14.36
N ARG A 9 -0.53 6.84 -15.62
CA ARG A 9 -0.34 5.54 -16.25
C ARG A 9 0.81 4.78 -15.60
N ARG A 10 0.60 3.51 -15.34
CA ARG A 10 1.60 2.58 -14.81
C ARG A 10 1.86 1.43 -15.78
N ALA A 11 2.89 0.65 -15.49
CA ALA A 11 3.14 -0.58 -16.22
C ALA A 11 1.93 -1.53 -16.17
N TYR A 12 1.83 -2.40 -17.17
CA TYR A 12 0.75 -3.41 -17.31
C TYR A 12 -0.67 -2.82 -17.35
N GLY A 13 -0.84 -1.61 -17.91
CA GLY A 13 -2.15 -0.97 -18.06
C GLY A 13 -2.79 -0.49 -16.76
N ARG A 14 -2.06 -0.51 -15.62
CA ARG A 14 -2.56 -0.03 -14.33
C ARG A 14 -2.56 1.50 -14.27
N PHE A 15 -3.40 2.04 -13.39
CA PHE A 15 -3.49 3.48 -13.12
C PHE A 15 -3.38 3.78 -11.63
N GLY A 16 -2.69 4.86 -11.32
CA GLY A 16 -2.67 5.45 -9.98
C GLY A 16 -3.27 6.85 -10.01
N ILE A 17 -4.02 7.21 -8.99
CA ILE A 17 -4.56 8.57 -8.84
C ILE A 17 -3.60 9.50 -8.10
N ARG A 18 -2.49 8.96 -7.60
CA ARG A 18 -1.44 9.68 -6.85
C ARG A 18 -0.05 9.26 -7.31
N ASN A 19 0.94 10.12 -7.04
CA ASN A 19 2.37 9.86 -7.21
C ASN A 19 3.07 9.96 -5.84
N GLN A 20 2.81 9.01 -4.95
CA GLN A 20 3.43 8.98 -3.63
C GLN A 20 4.86 8.46 -3.70
N VAL A 21 5.73 8.99 -2.85
CA VAL A 21 7.04 8.43 -2.56
C VAL A 21 7.00 7.81 -1.16
N LEU A 22 7.48 6.58 -1.03
CA LEU A 22 7.50 5.84 0.23
C LEU A 22 8.93 5.67 0.71
N VAL A 23 9.13 5.75 2.03
CA VAL A 23 10.36 5.30 2.68
C VAL A 23 10.03 4.02 3.44
N MET A 24 10.71 2.92 3.13
CA MET A 24 10.43 1.62 3.71
C MET A 24 11.63 1.08 4.47
N SER A 25 11.42 0.70 5.72
CA SER A 25 12.40 -0.02 6.51
C SER A 25 12.33 -1.52 6.22
N LEU A 26 13.49 -2.16 6.05
CA LEU A 26 13.62 -3.60 5.82
C LEU A 26 13.99 -4.39 7.08
N VAL A 27 14.15 -3.71 8.20
CA VAL A 27 14.48 -4.29 9.51
C VAL A 27 14.14 -3.29 10.61
N GLN A 28 13.70 -3.78 11.75
CA GLN A 28 13.32 -2.94 12.89
C GLN A 28 14.42 -1.92 13.27
N CYS A 29 15.69 -2.30 13.19
CA CYS A 29 16.83 -1.44 13.50
C CYS A 29 16.96 -0.23 12.55
N ALA A 30 16.38 -0.29 11.36
CA ALA A 30 16.39 0.80 10.38
C ALA A 30 15.16 1.74 10.49
N ASN A 31 14.17 1.40 11.33
CA ASN A 31 12.94 2.18 11.47
C ASN A 31 13.22 3.65 11.80
N GLY A 32 14.15 3.91 12.73
CA GLY A 32 14.48 5.26 13.13
C GLY A 32 15.05 6.11 12.00
N ALA A 33 15.88 5.54 11.13
CA ALA A 33 16.42 6.22 9.95
C ALA A 33 15.31 6.46 8.91
N ALA A 34 14.51 5.44 8.60
CA ALA A 34 13.39 5.54 7.65
C ALA A 34 12.37 6.62 8.08
N THR A 35 11.98 6.62 9.35
CA THR A 35 11.05 7.62 9.90
C THR A 35 11.62 9.04 9.84
N GLN A 36 12.91 9.23 10.13
CA GLN A 36 13.55 10.53 10.04
C GLN A 36 13.65 11.06 8.60
N ILE A 37 13.95 10.18 7.62
CA ILE A 37 13.93 10.54 6.20
C ILE A 37 12.53 10.99 5.79
N ALA A 38 11.53 10.18 6.11
CA ALA A 38 10.15 10.45 5.76
C ALA A 38 9.63 11.75 6.37
N ALA A 39 9.89 11.99 7.66
CA ALA A 39 9.48 13.20 8.36
C ALA A 39 10.12 14.47 7.77
N ARG A 40 11.41 14.42 7.36
CA ARG A 40 12.10 15.56 6.73
C ARG A 40 11.50 15.94 5.39
N CYS A 41 10.95 14.98 4.66
CA CYS A 41 10.45 15.19 3.31
C CYS A 41 8.92 15.27 3.24
N GLY A 42 8.21 15.08 4.35
CA GLY A 42 6.74 15.07 4.39
C GLY A 42 6.11 13.91 3.64
N VAL A 43 6.77 12.74 3.60
CA VAL A 43 6.30 11.53 2.94
C VAL A 43 5.99 10.42 3.95
N PRO A 44 5.16 9.42 3.62
CA PRO A 44 4.90 8.31 4.52
C PRO A 44 6.11 7.38 4.69
N ALA A 45 6.27 6.84 5.90
CA ALA A 45 7.19 5.76 6.21
C ALA A 45 6.43 4.46 6.45
N ILE A 46 6.92 3.35 5.91
CA ILE A 46 6.50 2.00 6.27
C ILE A 46 7.63 1.40 7.13
N THR A 47 7.28 1.07 8.36
CA THR A 47 8.19 0.46 9.34
C THR A 47 7.73 -0.95 9.65
N ILE A 48 8.67 -1.83 9.99
CA ILE A 48 8.39 -3.21 10.38
C ILE A 48 9.02 -3.49 11.74
N ASN A 49 8.43 -4.42 12.50
CA ASN A 49 8.93 -4.79 13.83
C ASN A 49 9.80 -6.05 13.81
N THR A 50 10.28 -6.43 12.64
CA THR A 50 10.91 -7.70 12.33
C THR A 50 12.10 -7.47 11.38
N GLY A 51 12.46 -8.47 10.57
CA GLY A 51 13.53 -8.39 9.56
C GLY A 51 14.84 -9.02 10.02
N CYS A 52 14.87 -9.58 11.26
CA CYS A 52 16.00 -10.30 11.78
C CYS A 52 15.50 -11.35 12.79
N GLY A 53 15.88 -12.63 12.62
CA GLY A 53 15.51 -13.69 13.54
C GLY A 53 14.06 -14.19 13.44
N GLU A 54 13.39 -13.97 12.32
CA GLU A 54 12.04 -14.43 12.06
C GLU A 54 11.99 -15.89 11.62
N TYR A 55 10.82 -16.52 11.83
CA TYR A 55 10.50 -17.76 11.14
C TYR A 55 10.34 -17.50 9.63
N HIS A 56 10.79 -18.44 8.81
CA HIS A 56 10.85 -18.32 7.37
C HIS A 56 9.50 -17.90 6.70
N ASP A 57 8.38 -18.41 7.19
CA ASP A 57 7.06 -18.07 6.65
C ASP A 57 6.63 -16.66 7.05
N GLN A 58 7.02 -16.19 8.22
CA GLN A 58 6.76 -14.81 8.65
C GLN A 58 7.59 -13.82 7.82
N GLU A 59 8.87 -14.13 7.58
CA GLU A 59 9.72 -13.33 6.69
C GLU A 59 9.12 -13.21 5.29
N LYS A 60 8.64 -14.31 4.70
CA LYS A 60 7.98 -14.29 3.38
C LYS A 60 6.75 -13.39 3.36
N ARG A 61 5.90 -13.45 4.39
CA ARG A 61 4.70 -12.61 4.49
C ARG A 61 5.07 -11.13 4.62
N THR A 62 6.04 -10.79 5.46
CA THR A 62 6.56 -9.43 5.64
C THR A 62 7.13 -8.89 4.32
N ASN A 63 7.98 -9.66 3.66
CA ASN A 63 8.57 -9.29 2.37
C ASN A 63 7.51 -9.10 1.29
N LEU A 64 6.52 -9.98 1.21
CA LEU A 64 5.40 -9.85 0.28
C LEU A 64 4.60 -8.56 0.55
N GLY A 65 4.35 -8.21 1.81
CA GLY A 65 3.68 -6.97 2.20
C GLY A 65 4.44 -5.73 1.73
N LEU A 66 5.76 -5.68 1.95
CA LEU A 66 6.63 -4.59 1.50
C LEU A 66 6.65 -4.48 -0.04
N ILE A 67 6.80 -5.61 -0.74
CA ILE A 67 6.78 -5.67 -2.20
C ILE A 67 5.45 -5.13 -2.74
N ARG A 68 4.31 -5.60 -2.22
CA ARG A 68 2.98 -5.17 -2.65
C ARG A 68 2.71 -3.70 -2.37
N ALA A 69 3.18 -3.18 -1.24
CA ALA A 69 3.10 -1.76 -0.93
C ALA A 69 3.91 -0.92 -1.95
N GLY A 70 5.12 -1.35 -2.31
CA GLY A 70 5.94 -0.69 -3.33
C GLY A 70 5.39 -0.81 -4.75
N GLN A 71 4.69 -1.90 -5.06
CA GLN A 71 4.03 -2.13 -6.35
C GLN A 71 2.68 -1.41 -6.48
N HIS A 72 2.21 -0.73 -5.43
CA HIS A 72 0.90 -0.09 -5.46
C HIS A 72 0.83 1.01 -6.54
N PRO A 73 -0.24 1.09 -7.36
CA PRO A 73 -0.32 2.05 -8.47
C PRO A 73 -0.18 3.52 -8.06
N ASN A 74 -0.51 3.87 -6.82
CA ASN A 74 -0.35 5.22 -6.29
C ASN A 74 1.10 5.55 -5.86
N VAL A 75 2.03 4.59 -5.95
CA VAL A 75 3.43 4.77 -5.59
C VAL A 75 4.26 5.04 -6.84
N TYR A 76 4.96 6.15 -6.84
CA TYR A 76 5.90 6.55 -7.88
C TYR A 76 7.30 6.02 -7.63
N GLY A 77 7.74 6.10 -6.38
CA GLY A 77 9.09 5.69 -6.01
C GLY A 77 9.20 5.26 -4.55
N VAL A 78 10.21 4.48 -4.27
CA VAL A 78 10.49 3.90 -2.96
C VAL A 78 11.96 4.12 -2.59
N VAL A 79 12.21 4.52 -1.35
CA VAL A 79 13.54 4.47 -0.73
C VAL A 79 13.52 3.36 0.32
N LEU A 80 14.23 2.27 0.05
CA LEU A 80 14.44 1.15 0.97
C LEU A 80 15.59 1.47 1.92
N VAL A 81 15.40 1.26 3.21
CA VAL A 81 16.43 1.46 4.24
C VAL A 81 16.69 0.16 4.97
N SER A 82 17.92 -0.33 4.88
CA SER A 82 18.40 -1.52 5.56
C SER A 82 19.48 -1.18 6.59
N LEU A 83 19.80 -2.13 7.48
CA LEU A 83 20.92 -1.96 8.41
C LEU A 83 22.24 -2.49 7.84
N GLY A 84 22.24 -3.69 7.26
CA GLY A 84 23.40 -4.40 6.73
C GLY A 84 23.52 -5.85 7.23
N CYS A 85 22.91 -6.20 8.35
CA CYS A 85 22.93 -7.55 8.92
C CYS A 85 21.55 -8.24 8.96
N GLN A 86 20.54 -7.65 8.32
CA GLN A 86 19.19 -8.24 8.23
C GLN A 86 19.19 -9.50 7.34
N TRP A 87 18.22 -10.38 7.55
CA TRP A 87 18.04 -11.55 6.70
C TRP A 87 17.36 -11.21 5.37
N THR A 88 16.47 -10.23 5.38
CA THR A 88 15.80 -9.73 4.19
C THR A 88 16.82 -9.27 3.15
N ASN A 89 16.68 -9.75 1.91
CA ASN A 89 17.51 -9.34 0.78
C ASN A 89 16.94 -8.06 0.13
N PRO A 90 17.58 -6.90 0.31
CA PRO A 90 17.07 -5.64 -0.24
C PRO A 90 17.00 -5.62 -1.75
N GLN A 91 17.96 -6.25 -2.43
CA GLN A 91 18.04 -6.30 -3.89
C GLN A 91 16.89 -7.12 -4.48
N ALA A 92 16.55 -8.23 -3.84
CA ALA A 92 15.41 -9.05 -4.25
C ALA A 92 14.08 -8.29 -4.11
N ILE A 93 13.89 -7.56 -3.00
CA ILE A 93 12.70 -6.72 -2.80
C ILE A 93 12.65 -5.59 -3.82
N ALA A 94 13.77 -4.89 -4.06
CA ALA A 94 13.85 -3.83 -5.05
C ALA A 94 13.48 -4.34 -6.44
N ALA A 95 14.09 -5.45 -6.88
CA ALA A 95 13.82 -6.05 -8.18
C ALA A 95 12.34 -6.42 -8.38
N GLU A 96 11.68 -6.95 -7.34
CA GLU A 96 10.25 -7.27 -7.42
C GLU A 96 9.38 -6.02 -7.52
N ILE A 97 9.72 -4.95 -6.81
CA ILE A 97 9.00 -3.68 -6.88
C ILE A 97 9.19 -3.03 -8.27
N GLU A 98 10.40 -3.02 -8.79
CA GLU A 98 10.75 -2.42 -10.09
C GLU A 98 10.06 -3.09 -11.28
N LYS A 99 9.66 -4.36 -11.18
CA LYS A 99 8.88 -5.05 -12.22
C LYS A 99 7.60 -4.30 -12.61
N TYR A 100 7.05 -3.51 -11.70
CA TYR A 100 5.82 -2.74 -11.92
C TYR A 100 6.08 -1.27 -12.31
N GLY A 101 7.34 -0.91 -12.59
CA GLY A 101 7.73 0.42 -13.02
C GLY A 101 7.92 1.44 -11.89
N THR A 102 7.85 1.01 -10.63
CA THR A 102 8.17 1.87 -9.48
C THR A 102 9.68 2.05 -9.39
N LYS A 103 10.15 3.28 -9.26
CA LYS A 103 11.59 3.57 -9.05
C LYS A 103 12.00 3.20 -7.63
N VAL A 104 13.13 2.49 -7.49
CA VAL A 104 13.61 2.06 -6.18
C VAL A 104 15.04 2.52 -5.95
N TYR A 105 15.29 3.12 -4.79
CA TYR A 105 16.62 3.37 -4.25
C TYR A 105 16.81 2.56 -2.98
N HIS A 106 18.01 2.08 -2.73
CA HIS A 106 18.36 1.34 -1.53
C HIS A 106 19.53 2.01 -0.81
N LEU A 107 19.39 2.15 0.51
CA LEU A 107 20.41 2.65 1.43
C LEU A 107 20.65 1.63 2.54
N CYS A 108 21.92 1.28 2.76
CA CYS A 108 22.35 0.46 3.88
C CYS A 108 23.03 1.34 4.92
N ILE A 109 22.53 1.36 6.15
CA ILE A 109 23.03 2.25 7.21
C ILE A 109 24.52 2.03 7.49
N GLN A 110 24.99 0.77 7.49
CA GLN A 110 26.39 0.45 7.72
C GLN A 110 27.27 0.96 6.58
N ASP A 111 26.85 0.78 5.32
CA ASP A 111 27.63 1.21 4.15
C ASP A 111 27.68 2.73 4.02
N GLU A 112 26.62 3.43 4.41
CA GLU A 112 26.56 4.90 4.41
C GLU A 112 27.37 5.53 5.56
N GLY A 113 27.88 4.73 6.48
CA GLY A 113 28.66 5.19 7.63
C GLY A 113 27.81 5.76 8.78
N GLY A 114 26.58 5.24 8.93
CA GLY A 114 25.70 5.48 10.07
C GLY A 114 24.44 6.27 9.75
N VAL A 115 23.55 6.34 10.73
CA VAL A 115 22.18 6.88 10.61
C VAL A 115 22.17 8.31 10.05
N LYS A 116 23.02 9.20 10.53
CA LYS A 116 23.02 10.61 10.12
C LYS A 116 23.22 10.77 8.61
N ARG A 117 24.25 10.11 8.06
CA ARG A 117 24.55 10.15 6.62
C ARG A 117 23.45 9.49 5.79
N THR A 118 22.92 8.36 6.27
CA THR A 118 21.78 7.67 5.63
C THR A 118 20.57 8.60 5.53
N VAL A 119 20.26 9.33 6.60
CA VAL A 119 19.12 10.26 6.62
C VAL A 119 19.34 11.44 5.67
N GLU A 120 20.53 12.02 5.62
CA GLU A 120 20.86 13.11 4.69
C GLU A 120 20.76 12.66 3.22
N LYS A 121 21.37 11.54 2.88
CA LYS A 121 21.31 10.95 1.53
C LYS A 121 19.90 10.50 1.15
N GLY A 122 19.19 9.87 2.09
CA GLY A 122 17.82 9.44 1.89
C GLY A 122 16.86 10.59 1.60
N ALA A 123 16.99 11.70 2.32
CA ALA A 123 16.20 12.90 2.07
C ALA A 123 16.47 13.48 0.67
N THR A 124 17.72 13.45 0.21
CA THR A 124 18.08 13.88 -1.16
C THR A 124 17.37 13.01 -2.21
N LEU A 125 17.43 11.68 -2.06
CA LEU A 125 16.79 10.73 -2.99
C LEU A 125 15.26 10.87 -2.99
N VAL A 126 14.65 11.04 -1.82
CA VAL A 126 13.19 11.29 -1.72
C VAL A 126 12.81 12.57 -2.45
N ASN A 127 13.54 13.66 -2.25
CA ASN A 127 13.27 14.93 -2.93
C ASN A 127 13.43 14.83 -4.45
N GLN A 128 14.41 14.07 -4.92
CA GLN A 128 14.57 13.77 -6.35
C GLN A 128 13.33 13.03 -6.89
N LEU A 129 12.88 11.97 -6.22
CA LEU A 129 11.69 11.22 -6.62
C LEU A 129 10.42 12.08 -6.60
N LEU A 130 10.28 12.96 -5.60
CA LEU A 130 9.15 13.88 -5.51
C LEU A 130 9.13 14.87 -6.68
N GLN A 131 10.29 15.38 -7.07
CA GLN A 131 10.38 16.30 -8.21
C GLN A 131 10.04 15.59 -9.53
N GLU A 132 10.64 14.43 -9.79
CA GLU A 132 10.34 13.62 -10.97
C GLU A 132 8.86 13.20 -11.03
N GLY A 133 8.26 12.83 -9.88
CA GLY A 133 6.85 12.48 -9.79
C GLY A 133 5.90 13.66 -10.10
N LYS A 134 6.29 14.91 -9.78
CA LYS A 134 5.51 16.11 -10.12
C LYS A 134 5.50 16.41 -11.61
N GLU A 135 6.56 16.05 -12.32
CA GLU A 135 6.70 16.28 -13.77
C GLU A 135 5.91 15.24 -14.60
N MET A 136 5.44 14.16 -13.98
CA MET A 136 4.65 13.15 -14.67
C MET A 136 3.29 13.70 -15.10
N PRO A 137 2.90 13.57 -16.38
CA PRO A 137 1.60 13.99 -16.86
C PRO A 137 0.48 13.11 -16.28
N ARG A 138 -0.68 13.72 -16.02
CA ARG A 138 -1.91 13.00 -15.71
C ARG A 138 -2.68 12.75 -17.00
N GLU A 139 -3.27 11.59 -17.12
CA GLU A 139 -4.09 11.17 -18.24
C GLU A 139 -5.51 10.79 -17.74
N PRO A 140 -6.55 10.96 -18.56
CA PRO A 140 -7.87 10.47 -18.23
C PRO A 140 -7.94 8.95 -18.37
N PHE A 141 -8.61 8.29 -17.43
CA PHE A 141 -8.95 6.86 -17.52
C PHE A 141 -10.36 6.62 -16.96
N PRO A 142 -11.04 5.54 -17.37
CA PRO A 142 -12.40 5.28 -16.95
C PRO A 142 -12.48 4.94 -15.46
N VAL A 143 -13.59 5.34 -14.83
CA VAL A 143 -13.86 5.00 -13.41
C VAL A 143 -13.88 3.48 -13.19
N SER A 144 -14.25 2.70 -14.20
CA SER A 144 -14.23 1.22 -14.16
C SER A 144 -12.85 0.62 -13.91
N ASP A 145 -11.77 1.37 -14.10
CA ASP A 145 -10.41 0.90 -13.82
C ASP A 145 -9.99 1.19 -12.36
N LEU A 146 -10.84 1.88 -11.58
CA LEU A 146 -10.57 2.14 -10.17
C LEU A 146 -10.84 0.89 -9.33
N VAL A 147 -9.93 0.67 -8.38
CA VAL A 147 -10.14 -0.22 -7.25
C VAL A 147 -10.12 0.63 -5.98
N VAL A 148 -11.24 0.66 -5.27
CA VAL A 148 -11.40 1.46 -4.06
C VAL A 148 -11.53 0.53 -2.86
N SER A 149 -10.63 0.68 -1.89
CA SER A 149 -10.71 -0.08 -0.63
C SER A 149 -11.47 0.74 0.40
N VAL A 150 -12.46 0.10 1.03
CA VAL A 150 -13.20 0.65 2.16
C VAL A 150 -12.84 -0.10 3.43
N TYR A 151 -12.65 0.64 4.53
CA TYR A 151 -12.25 0.08 5.81
C TYR A 151 -12.78 0.93 6.97
N CYS A 152 -13.34 0.28 7.97
CA CYS A 152 -13.76 0.95 9.22
C CYS A 152 -12.53 1.10 10.14
N GLY A 153 -12.05 2.33 10.31
CA GLY A 153 -10.85 2.61 11.09
C GLY A 153 -11.05 2.70 12.60
N GLY A 154 -12.28 2.94 13.05
CA GLY A 154 -12.66 3.03 14.45
C GLY A 154 -14.17 2.95 14.61
N SER A 155 -14.64 2.27 15.64
CA SER A 155 -16.08 2.03 15.85
C SER A 155 -16.58 2.86 17.02
N ASP A 156 -17.42 3.84 16.71
CA ASP A 156 -18.24 4.58 17.67
C ASP A 156 -19.63 4.83 17.09
N TRP A 157 -20.49 5.54 17.82
CA TRP A 157 -21.84 5.82 17.36
C TRP A 157 -21.89 6.63 16.05
N SER A 158 -20.93 7.52 15.81
CA SER A 158 -20.87 8.32 14.58
C SER A 158 -20.47 7.48 13.37
N SER A 159 -19.67 6.41 13.57
CA SER A 159 -19.33 5.45 12.50
C SER A 159 -20.60 4.80 11.94
N SER A 160 -21.47 4.30 12.81
CA SER A 160 -22.67 3.57 12.40
C SER A 160 -23.75 4.50 11.82
N LEU A 161 -23.94 5.69 12.41
CA LEU A 161 -25.02 6.59 12.02
C LEU A 161 -24.68 7.49 10.83
N ALA A 162 -23.41 7.77 10.56
CA ALA A 162 -23.02 8.71 9.53
C ALA A 162 -21.89 8.19 8.63
N ALA A 163 -20.71 7.88 9.18
CA ALA A 163 -19.54 7.63 8.35
C ALA A 163 -19.67 6.36 7.49
N ASN A 164 -20.13 5.25 8.06
CA ASN A 164 -20.31 4.00 7.31
C ASN A 164 -21.44 4.09 6.30
N VAL A 165 -22.53 4.79 6.65
CA VAL A 165 -23.65 5.04 5.72
C VAL A 165 -23.18 5.85 4.52
N ALA A 166 -22.49 6.98 4.75
CA ALA A 166 -21.97 7.81 3.68
C ALA A 166 -20.91 7.05 2.82
N THR A 167 -20.12 6.18 3.44
CA THR A 167 -19.15 5.33 2.73
C THR A 167 -19.87 4.30 1.87
N GLY A 168 -20.96 3.70 2.35
CA GLY A 168 -21.80 2.77 1.59
C GLY A 168 -22.39 3.44 0.35
N GLU A 169 -23.05 4.58 0.50
CA GLU A 169 -23.60 5.36 -0.62
C GLU A 169 -22.51 5.74 -1.66
N ALA A 170 -21.34 6.15 -1.19
CA ALA A 170 -20.23 6.43 -2.08
C ALA A 170 -19.71 5.19 -2.82
N ALA A 171 -19.70 4.04 -2.15
CA ALA A 171 -19.32 2.76 -2.73
C ALA A 171 -20.31 2.32 -3.81
N ASP A 172 -21.62 2.47 -3.55
CA ASP A 172 -22.68 2.15 -4.51
C ASP A 172 -22.55 3.03 -5.77
N LEU A 173 -22.38 4.34 -5.62
CA LEU A 173 -22.19 5.28 -6.73
C LEU A 173 -20.95 4.92 -7.58
N LEU A 174 -19.85 4.51 -6.95
CA LEU A 174 -18.65 4.10 -7.66
C LEU A 174 -18.83 2.74 -8.32
N GLY A 175 -19.51 1.79 -7.67
CA GLY A 175 -19.86 0.49 -8.21
C GLY A 175 -20.75 0.61 -9.45
N ASP A 176 -21.77 1.45 -9.41
CA ASP A 176 -22.65 1.76 -10.54
C ASP A 176 -21.89 2.40 -11.72
N ALA A 177 -20.82 3.14 -11.43
CA ALA A 177 -19.91 3.65 -12.44
C ALA A 177 -18.89 2.60 -12.95
N GLY A 178 -18.91 1.38 -12.42
CA GLY A 178 -18.10 0.24 -12.82
C GLY A 178 -16.83 0.03 -12.02
N ALA A 179 -16.56 0.83 -10.97
CA ALA A 179 -15.40 0.64 -10.12
C ALA A 179 -15.49 -0.65 -9.29
N ALA A 180 -14.34 -1.27 -9.00
CA ALA A 180 -14.27 -2.37 -8.05
C ALA A 180 -14.16 -1.84 -6.62
N ILE A 181 -15.04 -2.31 -5.72
CA ILE A 181 -15.01 -1.98 -4.30
C ILE A 181 -14.48 -3.18 -3.51
N VAL A 182 -13.46 -2.97 -2.69
CA VAL A 182 -12.87 -4.00 -1.84
C VAL A 182 -13.06 -3.62 -0.38
N SER A 183 -13.78 -4.44 0.36
CA SER A 183 -13.89 -4.29 1.82
C SER A 183 -12.76 -5.05 2.51
N ALA A 184 -11.96 -4.35 3.31
CA ALA A 184 -10.87 -4.90 4.08
C ALA A 184 -11.19 -4.84 5.58
N GLY A 185 -12.03 -5.71 6.07
CA GLY A 185 -12.44 -5.65 7.47
C GLY A 185 -13.12 -6.93 7.94
N ILE A 186 -12.50 -8.08 7.68
CA ILE A 186 -13.03 -9.42 8.02
C ILE A 186 -13.43 -9.51 9.49
N ARG A 187 -12.74 -8.84 10.41
CA ARG A 187 -13.05 -8.83 11.85
C ARG A 187 -14.46 -8.31 12.20
N GLY A 188 -15.09 -7.57 11.31
CA GLY A 188 -16.47 -7.10 11.48
C GLY A 188 -17.53 -8.05 10.90
N MET A 189 -17.13 -9.14 10.27
CA MET A 189 -18.04 -10.10 9.62
C MET A 189 -18.59 -11.19 10.56
N PRO A 190 -17.85 -11.69 11.58
CA PRO A 190 -18.38 -12.71 12.48
C PRO A 190 -19.72 -12.33 13.08
N GLY A 191 -20.71 -13.23 12.98
CA GLY A 191 -22.09 -13.03 13.40
C GLY A 191 -23.02 -12.39 12.35
N HIS A 192 -22.47 -12.00 11.18
CA HIS A 192 -23.24 -11.43 10.06
C HIS A 192 -23.15 -12.28 8.78
N GLU A 193 -22.57 -13.47 8.86
CA GLU A 193 -22.28 -14.36 7.72
C GLU A 193 -23.52 -14.62 6.88
N ARG A 194 -24.66 -14.91 7.56
CA ARG A 194 -25.91 -15.21 6.88
C ARG A 194 -26.38 -14.06 5.99
N HIS A 195 -26.28 -12.84 6.48
CA HIS A 195 -26.68 -11.65 5.72
C HIS A 195 -25.73 -11.41 4.52
N LEU A 196 -24.43 -11.62 4.72
CA LEU A 196 -23.44 -11.48 3.64
C LEU A 196 -23.65 -12.53 2.53
N ILE A 197 -24.02 -13.77 2.93
CA ILE A 197 -24.32 -14.85 1.97
C ILE A 197 -25.58 -14.51 1.16
N GLU A 198 -26.61 -13.96 1.78
CA GLU A 198 -27.85 -13.55 1.11
C GLU A 198 -27.60 -12.44 0.07
N LEU A 199 -26.57 -11.59 0.28
CA LEU A 199 -26.14 -10.54 -0.65
C LEU A 199 -25.17 -11.04 -1.74
N ALA A 200 -24.65 -12.26 -1.61
CA ALA A 200 -23.67 -12.79 -2.55
C ALA A 200 -24.27 -12.98 -3.94
N ALA A 201 -23.52 -12.62 -4.98
CA ALA A 201 -23.96 -12.74 -6.37
C ALA A 201 -24.18 -14.20 -6.80
N THR A 202 -23.48 -15.16 -6.19
CA THR A 202 -23.59 -16.60 -6.45
C THR A 202 -23.43 -17.38 -5.14
N HIS A 203 -23.94 -18.62 -5.12
CA HIS A 203 -23.77 -19.53 -3.98
C HIS A 203 -22.29 -19.78 -3.66
N GLU A 204 -21.44 -19.96 -4.67
CA GLU A 204 -20.01 -20.16 -4.52
C GLU A 204 -19.31 -18.99 -3.83
N VAL A 205 -19.70 -17.74 -4.15
CA VAL A 205 -19.21 -16.54 -3.45
C VAL A 205 -19.66 -16.54 -1.99
N GLY A 206 -20.89 -16.96 -1.73
CA GLY A 206 -21.40 -17.08 -0.35
C GLY A 206 -20.63 -18.11 0.48
N GLU A 207 -20.34 -19.28 -0.07
CA GLU A 207 -19.50 -20.31 0.58
C GLU A 207 -18.07 -19.80 0.82
N HIS A 208 -17.51 -19.03 -0.11
CA HIS A 208 -16.18 -18.46 0.05
C HIS A 208 -16.13 -17.42 1.20
N ILE A 209 -17.19 -16.64 1.38
CA ILE A 209 -17.33 -15.72 2.52
C ILE A 209 -17.30 -16.50 3.85
N LEU A 210 -18.01 -17.62 3.96
CA LEU A 210 -17.99 -18.47 5.15
C LEU A 210 -16.57 -18.95 5.48
N ASN A 211 -15.88 -19.50 4.49
CA ASN A 211 -14.52 -20.02 4.67
C ASN A 211 -13.55 -18.92 5.17
N ILE A 212 -13.68 -17.68 4.66
CA ILE A 212 -12.84 -16.56 5.09
C ILE A 212 -13.11 -16.14 6.54
N VAL A 213 -14.36 -16.30 7.00
CA VAL A 213 -14.73 -15.92 8.38
C VAL A 213 -14.33 -17.01 9.38
N GLU A 214 -14.31 -18.27 8.97
CA GLU A 214 -13.93 -19.42 9.81
C GLU A 214 -12.39 -19.60 9.97
N GLU A 215 -11.55 -19.05 9.07
CA GLU A 215 -10.07 -19.03 9.17
C GLU A 215 -9.57 -18.00 10.20
#